data_c80a5c59872be273566c692c34d55439
#
_entry.id   c80a5c59872be273566c692c34d55439
#
_cell.length_a   1.000
_cell.length_b   1.000
_cell.length_c   1.000
_cell.angle_alpha   90.00
_cell.angle_beta   90.00
_cell.angle_gamma   90.00
#
_symmetry.space_group_name_H-M   'P 1'
#
loop_
_entity.id
_entity.type
_entity.pdbx_description
1 polymer ?
#
loop_
_entity_poly.entity_id
_entity_poly.type
_entity_poly.pdbx_seq_one_letter_code
_entity_poly.pdbx_strand_id
1 'polypeptide(L)'
;MRIAILIPSLANKGPVIVAKDLSHFFIENGCDCHVYYFDEIKELDFPCQCTKISFFENVDFSQYDIIHVHCLRPMLYAYFHRSRQKKSNVRVIATLHQPITPKAFVIGGYNPLLATIIAFVNKIVYNSTDCNVVLSGIQHQLAKGILKNRIEIINNGRDISCTEILNLENKRLIEELSAKYKILGSASVITKRKGLDQVVNALINLKDFAFVCVGEGPELPTLKSLAIKNGVENRCLWLGYQSDAVNYYQYFDLFVMTTHSEGFPLALIEASGNRTASVLSNIEILRQIIPSDCAVFYELDNIESLSVAIAEAYNHKDDLSCKIYEHYKNNLTANIMGKRYLELFENIKNR
;
A
#
# COMPACT_ATOMS: atom_id res chain seq x y z
N MET A 1 -6.77 -0.17 26.50
CA MET A 1 -5.34 -0.40 26.20
C MET A 1 -4.73 0.92 25.70
N ARG A 2 -3.47 1.22 26.11
CA ARG A 2 -2.77 2.44 25.67
C ARG A 2 -1.71 2.07 24.63
N ILE A 3 -1.79 2.68 23.46
CA ILE A 3 -0.96 2.34 22.28
C ILE A 3 -0.18 3.56 21.82
N ALA A 4 1.14 3.46 21.75
CA ALA A 4 2.00 4.42 21.06
C ALA A 4 2.26 3.91 19.63
N ILE A 5 1.97 4.72 18.62
CA ILE A 5 2.23 4.39 17.22
C ILE A 5 3.41 5.24 16.74
N LEU A 6 4.48 4.60 16.26
CA LEU A 6 5.68 5.27 15.77
C LEU A 6 5.74 5.18 14.24
N ILE A 7 5.75 6.33 13.57
CA ILE A 7 5.78 6.46 12.11
C ILE A 7 6.84 7.49 11.66
N PRO A 8 7.32 7.44 10.40
CA PRO A 8 8.36 8.37 9.96
C PRO A 8 7.89 9.83 9.84
N SER A 9 6.65 10.06 9.41
CA SER A 9 6.04 11.38 9.19
C SER A 9 4.54 11.22 9.08
N LEU A 10 3.79 12.32 8.93
CA LEU A 10 2.35 12.29 8.61
C LEU A 10 2.10 12.41 7.09
N ALA A 11 3.00 11.85 6.27
CA ALA A 11 2.90 11.88 4.82
C ALA A 11 1.81 10.93 4.29
N ASN A 12 1.18 11.27 3.16
CA ASN A 12 0.21 10.41 2.47
C ASN A 12 0.91 9.24 1.74
N LYS A 13 1.45 8.31 2.53
CA LYS A 13 2.15 7.12 2.06
C LYS A 13 1.59 5.85 2.68
N GLY A 14 1.60 4.74 1.94
CA GLY A 14 0.97 3.48 2.34
C GLY A 14 1.15 3.07 3.82
N PRO A 15 2.38 2.97 4.37
CA PRO A 15 2.59 2.62 5.77
C PRO A 15 1.93 3.59 6.77
N VAL A 16 1.87 4.88 6.43
CA VAL A 16 1.29 5.93 7.29
C VAL A 16 -0.24 5.91 7.20
N ILE A 17 -0.78 5.64 6.01
CA ILE A 17 -2.23 5.43 5.81
C ILE A 17 -2.70 4.24 6.65
N VAL A 18 -1.99 3.12 6.61
CA VAL A 18 -2.31 1.93 7.44
C VAL A 18 -2.27 2.27 8.94
N ALA A 19 -1.27 3.03 9.39
CA ALA A 19 -1.18 3.46 10.78
C ALA A 19 -2.36 4.37 11.17
N LYS A 20 -2.79 5.26 10.25
CA LYS A 20 -3.97 6.11 10.45
C LYS A 20 -5.25 5.28 10.56
N ASP A 21 -5.49 4.36 9.62
CA ASP A 21 -6.70 3.51 9.60
C ASP A 21 -6.76 2.65 10.88
N LEU A 22 -5.61 2.11 11.32
CA LEU A 22 -5.51 1.39 12.59
C LEU A 22 -5.80 2.28 13.80
N SER A 23 -5.31 3.53 13.83
CA SER A 23 -5.56 4.45 14.94
C SER A 23 -7.04 4.80 15.07
N HIS A 24 -7.76 4.98 13.95
CA HIS A 24 -9.23 5.15 13.95
C HIS A 24 -9.91 3.93 14.58
N PHE A 25 -9.60 2.73 14.08
CA PHE A 25 -10.18 1.49 14.61
C PHE A 25 -9.91 1.31 16.12
N PHE A 26 -8.68 1.54 16.58
CA PHE A 26 -8.32 1.37 17.99
C PHE A 26 -9.09 2.33 18.89
N ILE A 27 -9.23 3.59 18.49
CA ILE A 27 -9.99 4.59 19.27
C ILE A 27 -11.47 4.23 19.34
N GLU A 28 -12.08 3.85 18.22
CA GLU A 28 -13.47 3.40 18.15
C GLU A 28 -13.74 2.17 19.03
N ASN A 29 -12.69 1.36 19.28
CA ASN A 29 -12.75 0.19 20.15
C ASN A 29 -12.21 0.44 21.58
N GLY A 30 -12.18 1.71 22.02
CA GLY A 30 -11.89 2.08 23.41
C GLY A 30 -10.41 2.05 23.79
N CYS A 31 -9.50 2.06 22.83
CA CYS A 31 -8.08 2.22 23.09
C CYS A 31 -7.68 3.70 23.13
N ASP A 32 -6.68 4.03 23.94
CA ASP A 32 -6.02 5.33 23.97
C ASP A 32 -4.79 5.29 23.05
N CYS A 33 -4.79 6.10 22.00
CA CYS A 33 -3.74 6.12 20.98
C CYS A 33 -2.97 7.43 20.98
N HIS A 34 -1.65 7.35 20.81
CA HIS A 34 -0.79 8.51 20.61
C HIS A 34 0.20 8.21 19.48
N VAL A 35 0.29 9.11 18.50
CA VAL A 35 1.20 8.98 17.36
C VAL A 35 2.44 9.81 17.58
N TYR A 36 3.62 9.20 17.40
CA TYR A 36 4.92 9.85 17.39
C TYR A 36 5.54 9.80 16.00
N TYR A 37 6.03 10.93 15.51
CA TYR A 37 6.60 11.05 14.17
C TYR A 37 7.87 11.93 14.17
N PHE A 38 8.66 11.87 13.07
CA PHE A 38 10.00 12.48 13.01
C PHE A 38 10.10 13.64 12.02
N ASP A 39 9.55 13.52 10.80
CA ASP A 39 9.73 14.50 9.74
C ASP A 39 8.55 15.50 9.67
N GLU A 40 8.81 16.75 9.27
CA GLU A 40 7.84 17.85 9.23
C GLU A 40 6.70 17.69 8.19
N ILE A 41 6.67 16.60 7.46
CA ILE A 41 5.63 16.37 6.44
C ILE A 41 4.30 16.05 7.13
N LYS A 42 3.29 16.90 6.87
CA LYS A 42 1.93 16.80 7.45
C LYS A 42 0.89 16.86 6.34
N GLU A 43 0.52 15.71 5.79
CA GLU A 43 -0.47 15.56 4.72
C GLU A 43 -1.70 14.76 5.18
N LEU A 44 -1.61 14.07 6.33
CA LEU A 44 -2.70 13.28 6.90
C LEU A 44 -3.02 13.74 8.33
N ASP A 45 -4.31 13.90 8.61
CA ASP A 45 -4.83 14.11 9.96
C ASP A 45 -5.11 12.75 10.63
N PHE A 46 -4.71 12.63 11.88
CA PHE A 46 -4.96 11.45 12.71
C PHE A 46 -6.04 11.75 13.75
N PRO A 47 -6.82 10.76 14.20
CA PRO A 47 -7.92 10.94 15.17
C PRO A 47 -7.43 11.10 16.61
N CYS A 48 -6.12 11.14 16.85
CA CYS A 48 -5.49 11.19 18.16
C CYS A 48 -4.35 12.21 18.20
N GLN A 49 -3.82 12.43 19.40
CA GLN A 49 -2.67 13.29 19.59
C GLN A 49 -1.47 12.81 18.76
N CYS A 50 -0.84 13.76 18.04
CA CYS A 50 0.37 13.53 17.27
C CYS A 50 1.49 14.41 17.80
N THR A 51 2.61 13.81 18.18
CA THR A 51 3.77 14.52 18.70
C THR A 51 4.99 14.25 17.82
N LYS A 52 5.58 15.35 17.33
CA LYS A 52 6.88 15.27 16.65
C LYS A 52 7.97 15.05 17.69
N ILE A 53 8.87 14.13 17.39
CA ILE A 53 10.04 13.83 18.23
C ILE A 53 11.31 13.86 17.39
N SER A 54 12.45 14.14 18.05
CA SER A 54 13.77 13.94 17.45
C SER A 54 14.25 12.51 17.68
N PHE A 55 15.19 12.05 16.85
CA PHE A 55 15.75 10.70 17.00
C PHE A 55 16.50 10.52 18.34
N PHE A 56 17.05 11.59 18.90
CA PHE A 56 17.81 11.57 20.16
C PHE A 56 16.98 11.93 21.39
N GLU A 57 15.74 12.38 21.18
CA GLU A 57 14.83 12.69 22.27
C GLU A 57 14.42 11.42 23.02
N ASN A 58 14.41 11.49 24.34
CA ASN A 58 14.02 10.35 25.15
C ASN A 58 12.56 10.49 25.59
N VAL A 59 11.67 9.81 24.89
CA VAL A 59 10.25 9.74 25.25
C VAL A 59 10.05 8.61 26.27
N ASP A 60 9.30 8.89 27.33
CA ASP A 60 8.90 7.87 28.30
C ASP A 60 7.67 7.10 27.78
N PHE A 61 7.90 5.87 27.34
CA PHE A 61 6.85 4.97 26.90
C PHE A 61 6.31 4.06 28.00
N SER A 62 6.75 4.17 29.26
CA SER A 62 6.31 3.29 30.36
C SER A 62 4.81 3.30 30.63
N GLN A 63 4.14 4.36 30.22
CA GLN A 63 2.68 4.52 30.32
C GLN A 63 1.86 3.76 29.27
N TYR A 64 2.50 3.20 28.24
CA TYR A 64 1.83 2.46 27.17
C TYR A 64 1.91 0.95 27.42
N ASP A 65 0.89 0.24 26.93
CA ASP A 65 0.89 -1.22 26.88
C ASP A 65 1.67 -1.72 25.65
N ILE A 66 1.48 -1.04 24.51
CA ILE A 66 2.03 -1.40 23.21
C ILE A 66 2.74 -0.21 22.57
N ILE A 67 3.91 -0.47 21.98
CA ILE A 67 4.55 0.39 21.00
C ILE A 67 4.40 -0.29 19.63
N HIS A 68 3.59 0.26 18.74
CA HIS A 68 3.40 -0.24 17.38
C HIS A 68 4.25 0.57 16.40
N VAL A 69 5.14 -0.07 15.68
CA VAL A 69 6.17 0.59 14.88
C VAL A 69 6.00 0.30 13.40
N HIS A 70 6.06 1.36 12.59
CA HIS A 70 6.05 1.27 11.12
C HIS A 70 7.33 1.86 10.54
N CYS A 71 7.96 1.17 9.59
CA CYS A 71 9.17 1.56 8.88
C CYS A 71 10.48 1.52 9.71
N LEU A 72 11.61 1.57 8.98
CA LEU A 72 12.94 1.34 9.58
C LEU A 72 13.37 2.42 10.57
N ARG A 73 13.18 3.72 10.26
CA ARG A 73 13.64 4.80 11.13
C ARG A 73 12.96 4.80 12.50
N PRO A 74 11.63 4.69 12.60
CA PRO A 74 10.94 4.47 13.88
C PRO A 74 11.37 3.19 14.58
N MET A 75 11.67 2.12 13.83
CA MET A 75 12.14 0.87 14.39
C MET A 75 13.55 1.01 15.00
N LEU A 76 14.46 1.73 14.35
CA LEU A 76 15.77 2.08 14.91
C LEU A 76 15.61 2.89 16.20
N TYR A 77 14.72 3.88 16.20
CA TYR A 77 14.43 4.66 17.41
C TYR A 77 13.96 3.74 18.55
N ALA A 78 12.96 2.90 18.31
CA ALA A 78 12.48 1.96 19.31
C ALA A 78 13.58 1.01 19.80
N TYR A 79 14.45 0.54 18.92
CA TYR A 79 15.59 -0.32 19.27
C TYR A 79 16.58 0.36 20.21
N PHE A 80 17.02 1.58 19.90
CA PHE A 80 17.99 2.31 20.72
C PHE A 80 17.42 2.80 22.05
N HIS A 81 16.13 3.09 22.13
CA HIS A 81 15.48 3.57 23.35
C HIS A 81 14.88 2.46 24.22
N ARG A 82 14.73 1.21 23.68
CA ARG A 82 14.18 0.07 24.44
C ARG A 82 15.00 -0.30 25.68
N SER A 83 16.32 -0.17 25.65
CA SER A 83 17.18 -0.52 26.79
C SER A 83 16.86 0.29 28.05
N ARG A 84 16.35 1.50 27.90
CA ARG A 84 15.90 2.37 28.99
C ARG A 84 14.53 1.96 29.54
N GLN A 85 13.78 1.16 28.78
CA GLN A 85 12.41 0.73 29.08
C GLN A 85 12.33 -0.71 29.59
N LYS A 86 13.46 -1.43 29.75
CA LYS A 86 13.51 -2.82 30.23
C LYS A 86 12.84 -3.07 31.59
N LYS A 87 12.49 -2.03 32.33
CA LYS A 87 11.74 -2.11 33.58
C LYS A 87 10.22 -1.96 33.40
N SER A 88 9.74 -1.70 32.17
CA SER A 88 8.32 -1.55 31.88
C SER A 88 7.78 -2.80 31.15
N ASN A 89 6.53 -3.13 31.39
CA ASN A 89 5.83 -4.23 30.70
C ASN A 89 5.41 -3.88 29.26
N VAL A 90 5.96 -2.82 28.68
CA VAL A 90 5.64 -2.34 27.33
C VAL A 90 6.12 -3.33 26.28
N ARG A 91 5.25 -3.73 25.38
CA ARG A 91 5.55 -4.63 24.26
C ARG A 91 5.76 -3.86 22.98
N VAL A 92 6.77 -4.26 22.20
CA VAL A 92 7.10 -3.64 20.90
C VAL A 92 6.68 -4.58 19.77
N ILE A 93 5.77 -4.09 18.93
CA ILE A 93 5.27 -4.81 17.76
C ILE A 93 5.60 -3.99 16.51
N ALA A 94 6.19 -4.61 15.50
CA ALA A 94 6.56 -3.93 14.27
C ALA A 94 5.82 -4.50 13.07
N THR A 95 5.34 -3.62 12.17
CA THR A 95 4.76 -4.01 10.89
C THR A 95 5.76 -3.83 9.75
N LEU A 96 6.04 -4.92 9.05
CA LEU A 96 6.93 -4.96 7.87
C LEU A 96 6.11 -4.71 6.61
N HIS A 97 6.21 -3.51 6.04
CA HIS A 97 5.48 -3.13 4.83
C HIS A 97 6.11 -3.65 3.53
N GLN A 98 7.30 -4.21 3.61
CA GLN A 98 8.02 -4.86 2.50
C GLN A 98 8.96 -5.96 3.02
N PRO A 99 9.36 -6.90 2.17
CA PRO A 99 10.35 -7.91 2.55
C PRO A 99 11.69 -7.27 2.92
N ILE A 100 12.34 -7.77 3.97
CA ILE A 100 13.64 -7.27 4.48
C ILE A 100 14.82 -8.02 3.88
N THR A 101 14.73 -8.42 2.61
CA THR A 101 15.81 -9.11 1.88
C THR A 101 16.64 -8.13 1.05
N PRO A 102 17.95 -8.37 0.81
CA PRO A 102 18.75 -7.55 -0.10
C PRO A 102 18.10 -7.40 -1.48
N LYS A 103 17.54 -8.49 -2.02
CA LYS A 103 16.85 -8.48 -3.33
C LYS A 103 15.68 -7.49 -3.36
N ALA A 104 14.87 -7.42 -2.30
CA ALA A 104 13.75 -6.49 -2.23
C ALA A 104 14.21 -5.02 -2.23
N PHE A 105 15.31 -4.72 -1.54
CA PHE A 105 15.89 -3.36 -1.53
C PHE A 105 16.53 -2.98 -2.88
N VAL A 106 17.16 -3.94 -3.58
CA VAL A 106 17.67 -3.70 -4.94
C VAL A 106 16.53 -3.40 -5.92
N ILE A 107 15.42 -4.15 -5.86
CA ILE A 107 14.20 -3.87 -6.64
C ILE A 107 13.62 -2.49 -6.28
N GLY A 108 13.76 -2.07 -5.02
CA GLY A 108 13.40 -0.74 -4.53
C GLY A 108 14.33 0.40 -4.98
N GLY A 109 15.41 0.09 -5.74
CA GLY A 109 16.31 1.09 -6.32
C GLY A 109 17.61 1.33 -5.55
N TYR A 110 17.89 0.56 -4.50
CA TYR A 110 19.16 0.65 -3.77
C TYR A 110 20.27 -0.13 -4.51
N ASN A 111 21.51 0.37 -4.46
CA ASN A 111 22.63 -0.44 -4.95
C ASN A 111 22.84 -1.70 -4.08
N PRO A 112 23.43 -2.80 -4.61
CA PRO A 112 23.51 -4.08 -3.92
C PRO A 112 24.21 -4.04 -2.56
N LEU A 113 25.27 -3.22 -2.41
CA LEU A 113 26.00 -3.09 -1.16
C LEU A 113 25.13 -2.44 -0.08
N LEU A 114 24.51 -1.30 -0.41
CA LEU A 114 23.61 -0.59 0.50
C LEU A 114 22.38 -1.44 0.84
N ALA A 115 21.82 -2.15 -0.15
CA ALA A 115 20.72 -3.09 0.07
C ALA A 115 21.07 -4.19 1.09
N THR A 116 22.29 -4.72 1.03
CA THR A 116 22.78 -5.73 1.99
C THR A 116 22.92 -5.15 3.39
N ILE A 117 23.48 -3.94 3.52
CA ILE A 117 23.62 -3.24 4.80
C ILE A 117 22.23 -2.97 5.40
N ILE A 118 21.30 -2.44 4.61
CA ILE A 118 19.93 -2.15 5.06
C ILE A 118 19.24 -3.45 5.52
N ALA A 119 19.36 -4.55 4.77
CA ALA A 119 18.80 -5.84 5.15
C ALA A 119 19.38 -6.36 6.45
N PHE A 120 20.70 -6.22 6.66
CA PHE A 120 21.37 -6.61 7.89
C PHE A 120 20.90 -5.78 9.10
N VAL A 121 20.80 -4.46 8.95
CA VAL A 121 20.26 -3.58 10.00
C VAL A 121 18.82 -3.95 10.33
N ASN A 122 17.98 -4.15 9.32
CA ASN A 122 16.60 -4.60 9.53
C ASN A 122 16.55 -5.91 10.32
N LYS A 123 17.37 -6.90 9.96
CA LYS A 123 17.45 -8.18 10.69
C LYS A 123 17.75 -7.97 12.17
N ILE A 124 18.68 -7.07 12.52
CA ILE A 124 19.03 -6.81 13.93
C ILE A 124 17.85 -6.19 14.67
N VAL A 125 17.29 -5.09 14.12
CA VAL A 125 16.29 -4.30 14.85
C VAL A 125 14.94 -5.03 14.95
N TYR A 126 14.52 -5.74 13.90
CA TYR A 126 13.27 -6.52 13.94
C TYR A 126 13.37 -7.77 14.81
N ASN A 127 14.58 -8.33 15.03
CA ASN A 127 14.77 -9.41 16.01
C ASN A 127 14.72 -8.92 17.48
N SER A 128 14.65 -7.61 17.73
CA SER A 128 14.51 -7.06 19.07
C SER A 128 13.04 -6.82 19.50
N THR A 129 12.08 -6.99 18.62
CA THR A 129 10.64 -6.81 18.91
C THR A 129 10.05 -8.02 19.64
N ASP A 130 8.88 -7.83 20.26
CA ASP A 130 8.12 -8.93 20.86
C ASP A 130 7.35 -9.72 19.79
N CYS A 131 6.95 -9.04 18.70
CA CYS A 131 6.33 -9.65 17.53
C CYS A 131 6.55 -8.80 16.29
N ASN A 132 6.69 -9.46 15.14
CA ASN A 132 6.64 -8.82 13.84
C ASN A 132 5.38 -9.20 13.10
N VAL A 133 4.71 -8.22 12.50
CA VAL A 133 3.59 -8.44 11.59
C VAL A 133 4.09 -8.32 10.16
N VAL A 134 3.77 -9.30 9.35
CA VAL A 134 3.99 -9.32 7.90
C VAL A 134 2.64 -9.35 7.18
N LEU A 135 2.62 -8.85 5.95
CA LEU A 135 1.37 -8.55 5.26
C LEU A 135 0.86 -9.71 4.38
N SER A 136 1.67 -10.78 4.20
CA SER A 136 1.30 -11.90 3.34
C SER A 136 2.06 -13.18 3.69
N GLY A 137 1.58 -14.32 3.16
CA GLY A 137 2.24 -15.62 3.30
C GLY A 137 3.65 -15.64 2.72
N ILE A 138 3.87 -14.98 1.57
CA ILE A 138 5.20 -14.84 0.97
C ILE A 138 6.15 -14.09 1.90
N GLN A 139 5.72 -12.95 2.42
CA GLN A 139 6.54 -12.19 3.37
C GLN A 139 6.83 -13.00 4.63
N HIS A 140 5.88 -13.79 5.11
CA HIS A 140 6.06 -14.66 6.26
C HIS A 140 7.13 -15.74 6.00
N GLN A 141 7.11 -16.39 4.83
CA GLN A 141 8.14 -17.37 4.48
C GLN A 141 9.53 -16.73 4.41
N LEU A 142 9.65 -15.56 3.77
CA LEU A 142 10.90 -14.81 3.70
C LEU A 142 11.37 -14.35 5.08
N ALA A 143 10.46 -13.86 5.93
CA ALA A 143 10.78 -13.39 7.27
C ALA A 143 11.23 -14.53 8.20
N LYS A 144 10.61 -15.72 8.12
CA LYS A 144 11.02 -16.92 8.87
C LYS A 144 12.48 -17.32 8.63
N GLY A 145 13.00 -17.09 7.44
CA GLY A 145 14.41 -17.35 7.14
C GLY A 145 15.39 -16.32 7.75
N ILE A 146 14.88 -15.19 8.27
CA ILE A 146 15.69 -14.05 8.71
C ILE A 146 15.47 -13.74 10.20
N LEU A 147 14.22 -13.76 10.65
CA LEU A 147 13.79 -13.39 12.00
C LEU A 147 13.60 -14.63 12.87
N LYS A 148 13.93 -14.50 14.16
CA LYS A 148 13.86 -15.59 15.15
C LYS A 148 12.70 -15.44 16.13
N ASN A 149 12.16 -14.24 16.23
CA ASN A 149 11.03 -13.92 17.11
C ASN A 149 9.68 -14.25 16.48
N ARG A 150 8.60 -14.03 17.21
CA ARG A 150 7.23 -14.27 16.74
C ARG A 150 6.93 -13.46 15.49
N ILE A 151 6.31 -14.11 14.49
CA ILE A 151 5.88 -13.50 13.23
C ILE A 151 4.41 -13.88 13.01
N GLU A 152 3.58 -12.87 12.80
CA GLU A 152 2.15 -13.03 12.51
C GLU A 152 1.80 -12.46 11.14
N ILE A 153 0.79 -13.02 10.49
CA ILE A 153 0.30 -12.53 9.20
C ILE A 153 -0.97 -11.71 9.45
N ILE A 154 -0.92 -10.41 9.19
CA ILE A 154 -2.11 -9.56 9.17
C ILE A 154 -2.09 -8.75 7.87
N ASN A 155 -3.05 -9.03 7.01
CA ASN A 155 -3.20 -8.33 5.74
C ASN A 155 -3.59 -6.87 5.99
N ASN A 156 -3.16 -5.96 5.11
CA ASN A 156 -3.67 -4.60 5.11
C ASN A 156 -5.18 -4.61 4.81
N GLY A 157 -5.89 -3.71 5.44
CA GLY A 157 -7.28 -3.40 5.18
C GLY A 157 -7.48 -1.89 5.19
N ARG A 158 -8.48 -1.42 4.48
CA ARG A 158 -8.84 -0.01 4.41
C ARG A 158 -10.34 0.13 4.21
N ASP A 159 -11.00 1.05 4.91
CA ASP A 159 -12.39 1.37 4.61
C ASP A 159 -12.42 2.42 3.51
N ILE A 160 -13.21 2.16 2.47
CA ILE A 160 -13.32 3.01 1.30
C ILE A 160 -14.64 3.75 1.36
N SER A 161 -14.54 5.06 1.40
CA SER A 161 -15.65 5.99 1.27
C SER A 161 -15.34 6.92 0.10
N CYS A 162 -16.10 6.80 -0.97
CA CYS A 162 -15.94 7.66 -2.14
C CYS A 162 -16.77 8.92 -1.99
N THR A 163 -16.13 10.02 -2.31
CA THR A 163 -16.74 11.33 -2.49
C THR A 163 -16.49 11.81 -3.92
N GLU A 164 -16.93 12.99 -4.25
CA GLU A 164 -16.57 13.59 -5.53
C GLU A 164 -15.08 13.94 -5.60
N ILE A 165 -14.53 13.97 -6.82
CA ILE A 165 -13.17 14.47 -7.07
C ILE A 165 -13.12 15.96 -6.70
N LEU A 166 -12.12 16.34 -5.89
CA LEU A 166 -11.93 17.71 -5.47
C LEU A 166 -11.50 18.64 -6.62
N ASN A 167 -10.71 18.11 -7.55
CA ASN A 167 -10.26 18.87 -8.71
C ASN A 167 -11.27 18.76 -9.86
N LEU A 168 -12.11 19.78 -10.03
CA LEU A 168 -13.16 19.82 -11.05
C LEU A 168 -12.62 19.78 -12.49
N GLU A 169 -11.42 20.32 -12.73
CA GLU A 169 -10.78 20.24 -14.06
C GLU A 169 -10.41 18.79 -14.39
N ASN A 170 -9.84 18.06 -13.45
CA ASN A 170 -9.57 16.63 -13.63
C ASN A 170 -10.84 15.83 -13.91
N LYS A 171 -11.93 16.13 -13.18
CA LYS A 171 -13.23 15.49 -13.40
C LYS A 171 -13.70 15.72 -14.83
N ARG A 172 -13.70 16.99 -15.29
CA ARG A 172 -14.06 17.36 -16.66
C ARG A 172 -13.23 16.64 -17.71
N LEU A 173 -11.91 16.58 -17.54
CA LEU A 173 -11.01 15.90 -18.48
C LEU A 173 -11.29 14.39 -18.57
N ILE A 174 -11.58 13.74 -17.44
CA ILE A 174 -11.96 12.32 -17.43
C ILE A 174 -13.30 12.11 -18.13
N GLU A 175 -14.30 12.95 -17.85
CA GLU A 175 -15.62 12.88 -18.47
C GLU A 175 -15.56 13.08 -19.99
N GLU A 176 -14.75 14.04 -20.48
CA GLU A 176 -14.51 14.24 -21.92
C GLU A 176 -13.80 13.04 -22.58
N LEU A 177 -12.90 12.37 -21.86
CA LEU A 177 -12.21 11.19 -22.34
C LEU A 177 -13.13 9.97 -22.35
N SER A 178 -13.92 9.78 -21.29
CA SER A 178 -14.86 8.66 -21.13
C SER A 178 -16.04 8.72 -22.14
N ALA A 179 -16.37 9.91 -22.64
CA ALA A 179 -17.36 10.07 -23.72
C ALA A 179 -16.92 9.41 -25.05
N LYS A 180 -15.62 9.11 -25.20
CA LYS A 180 -15.02 8.58 -26.43
C LYS A 180 -14.38 7.21 -26.26
N TYR A 181 -13.92 6.90 -25.04
CA TYR A 181 -13.12 5.73 -24.76
C TYR A 181 -13.53 5.06 -23.44
N LYS A 182 -13.29 3.76 -23.35
CA LYS A 182 -13.32 2.98 -22.12
C LYS A 182 -12.09 3.33 -21.27
N ILE A 183 -12.25 3.55 -19.99
CA ILE A 183 -11.18 4.09 -19.15
C ILE A 183 -10.43 2.98 -18.40
N LEU A 184 -9.16 2.81 -18.73
CA LEU A 184 -8.21 2.08 -17.91
C LEU A 184 -7.62 3.03 -16.88
N GLY A 185 -7.69 2.71 -15.61
CA GLY A 185 -7.18 3.57 -14.54
C GLY A 185 -6.07 2.94 -13.72
N SER A 186 -5.13 3.76 -13.27
CA SER A 186 -4.12 3.38 -12.27
C SER A 186 -3.84 4.55 -11.34
N ALA A 187 -3.66 4.26 -10.03
CA ALA A 187 -3.26 5.25 -9.03
C ALA A 187 -2.00 4.77 -8.30
N SER A 188 -0.88 5.46 -8.48
CA SER A 188 0.39 5.05 -7.86
C SER A 188 1.50 6.09 -8.01
N VAL A 189 2.57 5.93 -7.20
CA VAL A 189 3.85 6.61 -7.48
C VAL A 189 4.44 6.00 -8.76
N ILE A 190 4.65 6.82 -9.79
CA ILE A 190 5.07 6.40 -11.14
C ILE A 190 6.55 6.04 -11.14
N THR A 191 6.85 4.77 -10.92
CA THR A 191 8.21 4.20 -10.92
C THR A 191 8.30 3.04 -11.91
N LYS A 192 9.52 2.70 -12.34
CA LYS A 192 9.77 1.55 -13.22
C LYS A 192 9.16 0.25 -12.69
N ARG A 193 9.19 0.06 -11.35
CA ARG A 193 8.60 -1.09 -10.67
C ARG A 193 7.10 -1.27 -10.94
N LYS A 194 6.37 -0.17 -11.19
CA LYS A 194 4.91 -0.20 -11.45
C LYS A 194 4.56 -0.66 -12.86
N GLY A 195 5.52 -0.68 -13.81
CA GLY A 195 5.35 -1.25 -15.15
C GLY A 195 4.25 -0.61 -15.99
N LEU A 196 3.97 0.69 -15.79
CA LEU A 196 2.89 1.40 -16.50
C LEU A 196 3.17 1.56 -18.01
N ASP A 197 4.40 1.36 -18.44
CA ASP A 197 4.79 1.26 -19.84
C ASP A 197 4.07 0.13 -20.59
N GLN A 198 3.73 -0.96 -19.88
CA GLN A 198 2.95 -2.07 -20.43
C GLN A 198 1.54 -1.59 -20.83
N VAL A 199 0.90 -0.73 -20.02
CA VAL A 199 -0.43 -0.17 -20.36
C VAL A 199 -0.33 0.73 -21.58
N VAL A 200 0.66 1.63 -21.63
CA VAL A 200 0.89 2.54 -22.77
C VAL A 200 1.14 1.75 -24.06
N ASN A 201 1.90 0.65 -23.99
CA ASN A 201 2.13 -0.22 -25.14
C ASN A 201 0.86 -1.00 -25.56
N ALA A 202 0.05 -1.48 -24.61
CA ALA A 202 -1.19 -2.20 -24.91
C ALA A 202 -2.24 -1.32 -25.61
N LEU A 203 -2.22 0.01 -25.40
CA LEU A 203 -3.12 0.94 -26.10
C LEU A 203 -2.95 0.92 -27.64
N ILE A 204 -1.80 0.46 -28.16
CA ILE A 204 -1.61 0.29 -29.60
C ILE A 204 -2.65 -0.69 -30.17
N ASN A 205 -2.93 -1.76 -29.45
CA ASN A 205 -3.89 -2.81 -29.83
C ASN A 205 -5.33 -2.50 -29.38
N LEU A 206 -5.50 -1.70 -28.31
CA LEU A 206 -6.77 -1.39 -27.66
C LEU A 206 -7.30 -0.02 -28.12
N LYS A 207 -7.88 0.06 -29.34
CA LYS A 207 -8.28 1.33 -29.96
C LYS A 207 -9.42 2.05 -29.23
N ASP A 208 -10.30 1.30 -28.57
CA ASP A 208 -11.47 1.83 -27.83
C ASP A 208 -11.15 2.22 -26.38
N PHE A 209 -9.90 2.10 -25.95
CA PHE A 209 -9.49 2.37 -24.59
C PHE A 209 -8.58 3.59 -24.49
N ALA A 210 -8.69 4.27 -23.34
CA ALA A 210 -7.79 5.34 -22.92
C ALA A 210 -7.25 5.01 -21.50
N PHE A 211 -6.12 5.60 -21.16
CA PHE A 211 -5.46 5.41 -19.88
C PHE A 211 -5.48 6.69 -19.05
N VAL A 212 -5.98 6.60 -17.83
CA VAL A 212 -5.96 7.67 -16.82
C VAL A 212 -5.02 7.25 -15.69
N CYS A 213 -3.97 8.03 -15.48
CA CYS A 213 -2.97 7.79 -14.45
C CYS A 213 -3.03 8.89 -13.38
N VAL A 214 -3.35 8.50 -12.14
CA VAL A 214 -3.34 9.36 -10.95
C VAL A 214 -2.04 9.12 -10.19
N GLY A 215 -1.21 10.16 -10.07
CA GLY A 215 0.07 10.09 -9.38
C GLY A 215 1.21 10.74 -10.13
N GLU A 216 2.33 10.79 -9.47
CA GLU A 216 3.59 11.35 -9.98
C GLU A 216 4.75 10.39 -9.74
N GLY A 217 5.87 10.64 -10.40
CA GLY A 217 7.09 9.88 -10.16
C GLY A 217 8.13 10.02 -11.27
N PRO A 218 9.32 9.47 -11.02
CA PRO A 218 10.47 9.66 -11.91
C PRO A 218 10.28 9.10 -13.33
N GLU A 219 9.40 8.11 -13.52
CA GLU A 219 9.16 7.51 -14.84
C GLU A 219 8.12 8.26 -15.69
N LEU A 220 7.43 9.28 -15.15
CA LEU A 220 6.40 10.01 -15.90
C LEU A 220 6.91 10.62 -17.22
N PRO A 221 8.10 11.26 -17.31
CA PRO A 221 8.62 11.77 -18.58
C PRO A 221 8.86 10.65 -19.61
N THR A 222 9.35 9.50 -19.18
CA THR A 222 9.57 8.32 -20.03
C THR A 222 8.25 7.80 -20.60
N LEU A 223 7.21 7.70 -19.77
CA LEU A 223 5.87 7.24 -20.18
C LEU A 223 5.21 8.21 -21.18
N LYS A 224 5.34 9.52 -20.97
CA LYS A 224 4.83 10.54 -21.91
C LYS A 224 5.54 10.42 -23.28
N SER A 225 6.87 10.26 -23.28
CA SER A 225 7.64 10.06 -24.51
C SER A 225 7.25 8.76 -25.22
N LEU A 226 6.97 7.69 -24.46
CA LEU A 226 6.51 6.41 -25.02
C LEU A 226 5.10 6.56 -25.64
N ALA A 227 4.20 7.29 -24.99
CA ALA A 227 2.86 7.54 -25.53
C ALA A 227 2.90 8.29 -26.87
N ILE A 228 3.75 9.31 -26.99
CA ILE A 228 3.99 10.04 -28.26
C ILE A 228 4.57 9.09 -29.31
N LYS A 229 5.61 8.34 -28.98
CA LYS A 229 6.23 7.36 -29.89
C LYS A 229 5.22 6.35 -30.44
N ASN A 230 4.28 5.92 -29.61
CA ASN A 230 3.25 4.95 -29.94
C ASN A 230 2.01 5.58 -30.64
N GLY A 231 1.94 6.91 -30.74
CA GLY A 231 0.78 7.65 -31.32
C GLY A 231 -0.47 7.50 -30.48
N VAL A 232 -0.34 7.38 -29.14
CA VAL A 232 -1.43 7.19 -28.19
C VAL A 232 -1.54 8.30 -27.15
N GLU A 233 -0.78 9.37 -27.30
CA GLU A 233 -0.70 10.48 -26.34
C GLU A 233 -2.07 11.13 -26.07
N ASN A 234 -2.92 11.24 -27.06
CA ASN A 234 -4.29 11.79 -26.94
C ASN A 234 -5.26 10.85 -26.18
N ARG A 235 -4.82 9.63 -25.86
CA ARG A 235 -5.56 8.63 -25.10
C ARG A 235 -4.91 8.34 -23.73
N CYS A 236 -3.91 9.15 -23.33
CA CYS A 236 -3.23 9.05 -22.03
C CYS A 236 -3.42 10.35 -21.26
N LEU A 237 -4.15 10.29 -20.16
CA LEU A 237 -4.39 11.42 -19.26
C LEU A 237 -3.56 11.25 -17.98
N TRP A 238 -2.66 12.21 -17.73
CA TRP A 238 -1.74 12.23 -16.60
C TRP A 238 -2.18 13.30 -15.62
N LEU A 239 -2.78 12.92 -14.48
CA LEU A 239 -3.43 13.85 -13.55
C LEU A 239 -2.53 14.38 -12.44
N GLY A 240 -1.27 13.90 -12.39
CA GLY A 240 -0.37 14.26 -11.30
C GLY A 240 -0.78 13.70 -9.94
N TYR A 241 -0.11 14.14 -8.88
CA TYR A 241 -0.44 13.77 -7.52
C TYR A 241 -1.81 14.34 -7.11
N GLN A 242 -2.65 13.48 -6.56
CA GLN A 242 -3.95 13.84 -6.00
C GLN A 242 -4.06 13.29 -4.57
N SER A 243 -4.38 14.14 -3.61
CA SER A 243 -4.54 13.74 -2.20
C SER A 243 -5.78 12.86 -1.98
N ASP A 244 -6.78 13.00 -2.86
CA ASP A 244 -8.04 12.27 -2.90
C ASP A 244 -8.07 11.17 -3.97
N ALA A 245 -6.92 10.56 -4.28
CA ALA A 245 -6.79 9.56 -5.35
C ALA A 245 -7.84 8.44 -5.29
N VAL A 246 -8.33 8.09 -4.09
CA VAL A 246 -9.38 7.10 -3.88
C VAL A 246 -10.70 7.44 -4.60
N ASN A 247 -10.97 8.72 -4.84
CA ASN A 247 -12.20 9.18 -5.49
C ASN A 247 -12.17 9.00 -7.02
N TYR A 248 -11.00 8.74 -7.60
CA TYR A 248 -10.84 8.58 -9.05
C TYR A 248 -11.24 7.21 -9.56
N TYR A 249 -11.19 6.16 -8.72
CA TYR A 249 -11.50 4.79 -9.13
C TYR A 249 -12.94 4.63 -9.65
N GLN A 250 -13.91 5.41 -9.17
CA GLN A 250 -15.29 5.39 -9.63
C GLN A 250 -15.45 5.80 -11.12
N TYR A 251 -14.43 6.44 -11.71
CA TYR A 251 -14.39 6.85 -13.10
C TYR A 251 -13.65 5.87 -14.01
N PHE A 252 -13.10 4.79 -13.45
CA PHE A 252 -12.40 3.76 -14.22
C PHE A 252 -13.37 2.63 -14.59
N ASP A 253 -13.41 2.26 -15.87
CA ASP A 253 -14.06 1.03 -16.27
C ASP A 253 -13.30 -0.18 -15.77
N LEU A 254 -11.96 -0.12 -15.79
CA LEU A 254 -11.07 -1.13 -15.25
C LEU A 254 -9.90 -0.49 -14.50
N PHE A 255 -9.57 -1.05 -13.34
CA PHE A 255 -8.29 -0.76 -12.68
C PHE A 255 -7.21 -1.69 -13.22
N VAL A 256 -6.06 -1.13 -13.61
CA VAL A 256 -4.95 -1.90 -14.17
C VAL A 256 -3.72 -1.80 -13.25
N MET A 257 -3.22 -2.94 -12.78
CA MET A 257 -2.01 -3.02 -11.97
C MET A 257 -0.97 -3.91 -12.63
N THR A 258 0.01 -3.28 -13.27
CA THR A 258 1.06 -3.91 -14.10
C THR A 258 2.39 -4.05 -13.37
N THR A 259 2.35 -4.11 -12.04
CA THR A 259 3.52 -4.02 -11.18
C THR A 259 4.38 -5.29 -11.21
N HIS A 260 5.70 -5.11 -11.11
CA HIS A 260 6.67 -6.20 -10.99
C HIS A 260 6.82 -6.72 -9.54
N SER A 261 6.47 -5.90 -8.55
CA SER A 261 6.62 -6.26 -7.13
C SER A 261 5.79 -5.35 -6.24
N GLU A 262 5.15 -5.94 -5.23
CA GLU A 262 4.42 -5.23 -4.18
C GLU A 262 4.70 -5.83 -2.80
N GLY A 263 4.48 -5.02 -1.77
CA GLY A 263 4.36 -5.52 -0.40
C GLY A 263 2.94 -6.01 -0.14
N PHE A 264 2.01 -5.05 -0.04
CA PHE A 264 0.55 -5.27 -0.01
C PHE A 264 -0.11 -3.98 -0.53
N PRO A 265 -0.53 -3.92 -1.80
CA PRO A 265 -0.87 -2.67 -2.47
C PRO A 265 -2.20 -2.09 -2.01
N LEU A 266 -2.19 -0.90 -1.40
CA LEU A 266 -3.40 -0.19 -1.00
C LEU A 266 -4.28 0.18 -2.21
N ALA A 267 -3.67 0.53 -3.34
CA ALA A 267 -4.37 0.84 -4.58
C ALA A 267 -5.30 -0.29 -5.05
N LEU A 268 -4.93 -1.56 -4.80
CA LEU A 268 -5.77 -2.70 -5.11
C LEU A 268 -6.95 -2.81 -4.12
N ILE A 269 -6.73 -2.53 -2.84
CA ILE A 269 -7.80 -2.46 -1.83
C ILE A 269 -8.78 -1.34 -2.21
N GLU A 270 -8.24 -0.18 -2.61
CA GLU A 270 -9.02 0.99 -3.02
C GLU A 270 -9.88 0.68 -4.26
N ALA A 271 -9.31 0.05 -5.29
CA ALA A 271 -10.05 -0.39 -6.46
C ALA A 271 -11.15 -1.39 -6.10
N SER A 272 -10.83 -2.37 -5.24
CA SER A 272 -11.78 -3.40 -4.79
C SER A 272 -12.95 -2.80 -4.00
N GLY A 273 -12.66 -1.86 -3.09
CA GLY A 273 -13.69 -1.14 -2.31
C GLY A 273 -14.57 -0.21 -3.16
N ASN A 274 -14.02 0.28 -4.27
CA ASN A 274 -14.75 1.09 -5.27
C ASN A 274 -15.51 0.23 -6.29
N ARG A 275 -15.58 -1.09 -6.14
CA ARG A 275 -16.20 -2.01 -7.11
C ARG A 275 -15.60 -1.88 -8.51
N THR A 276 -14.31 -1.54 -8.64
CA THR A 276 -13.65 -1.42 -9.94
C THR A 276 -13.07 -2.76 -10.35
N ALA A 277 -13.59 -3.34 -11.43
CA ALA A 277 -13.07 -4.58 -12.00
C ALA A 277 -11.57 -4.41 -12.32
N SER A 278 -10.77 -5.43 -12.05
CA SER A 278 -9.31 -5.29 -12.04
C SER A 278 -8.61 -6.25 -12.98
N VAL A 279 -7.58 -5.73 -13.69
CA VAL A 279 -6.60 -6.51 -14.45
C VAL A 279 -5.25 -6.42 -13.73
N LEU A 280 -4.68 -7.56 -13.38
CA LEU A 280 -3.55 -7.65 -12.48
C LEU A 280 -2.40 -8.44 -13.12
N SER A 281 -1.15 -7.99 -12.93
CA SER A 281 0.01 -8.80 -13.29
C SER A 281 0.03 -10.10 -12.50
N ASN A 282 0.37 -11.22 -13.17
CA ASN A 282 0.40 -12.55 -12.57
C ASN A 282 1.65 -12.76 -11.69
N ILE A 283 1.74 -11.98 -10.61
CA ILE A 283 2.77 -12.14 -9.59
C ILE A 283 2.17 -12.76 -8.31
N GLU A 284 3.00 -13.52 -7.62
CA GLU A 284 2.55 -14.35 -6.49
C GLU A 284 1.81 -13.57 -5.40
N ILE A 285 2.28 -12.35 -5.07
CA ILE A 285 1.63 -11.54 -4.04
C ILE A 285 0.19 -11.15 -4.42
N LEU A 286 -0.07 -10.77 -5.68
CA LEU A 286 -1.41 -10.40 -6.12
C LEU A 286 -2.35 -11.62 -6.15
N ARG A 287 -1.83 -12.80 -6.49
CA ARG A 287 -2.56 -14.08 -6.41
C ARG A 287 -2.92 -14.47 -4.98
N GLN A 288 -2.11 -14.09 -3.99
CA GLN A 288 -2.42 -14.35 -2.58
C GLN A 288 -3.48 -13.39 -2.03
N ILE A 289 -3.58 -12.17 -2.60
CA ILE A 289 -4.53 -11.15 -2.13
C ILE A 289 -5.89 -11.32 -2.80
N ILE A 290 -5.93 -11.58 -4.10
CA ILE A 290 -7.16 -11.64 -4.89
C ILE A 290 -7.36 -13.05 -5.46
N PRO A 291 -8.51 -13.68 -5.20
CA PRO A 291 -8.88 -14.95 -5.83
C PRO A 291 -8.94 -14.82 -7.37
N SER A 292 -8.68 -15.94 -8.05
CA SER A 292 -8.58 -15.97 -9.52
C SER A 292 -9.90 -15.69 -10.26
N ASP A 293 -11.02 -15.80 -9.57
CA ASP A 293 -12.36 -15.49 -10.10
C ASP A 293 -12.82 -14.06 -9.81
N CYS A 294 -12.01 -13.28 -9.06
CA CYS A 294 -12.31 -11.88 -8.69
C CYS A 294 -11.60 -10.85 -9.58
N ALA A 295 -10.63 -11.26 -10.39
CA ALA A 295 -9.88 -10.37 -11.29
C ALA A 295 -9.30 -11.17 -12.46
N VAL A 296 -9.00 -10.51 -13.58
CA VAL A 296 -8.28 -11.12 -14.69
C VAL A 296 -6.78 -10.91 -14.50
N PHE A 297 -6.02 -11.99 -14.58
CA PHE A 297 -4.57 -11.96 -14.46
C PHE A 297 -3.91 -12.15 -15.81
N TYR A 298 -2.87 -11.36 -16.08
CA TYR A 298 -2.10 -11.44 -17.32
C TYR A 298 -0.64 -11.80 -17.04
N GLU A 299 0.04 -12.38 -18.02
CA GLU A 299 1.46 -12.72 -17.94
C GLU A 299 2.30 -11.42 -17.94
N LEU A 300 3.06 -11.20 -16.87
CA LEU A 300 3.86 -9.99 -16.68
C LEU A 300 4.85 -9.78 -17.84
N ASP A 301 4.98 -8.52 -18.30
CA ASP A 301 5.79 -8.09 -19.44
C ASP A 301 5.33 -8.65 -20.82
N ASN A 302 4.15 -9.26 -20.90
CA ASN A 302 3.54 -9.73 -22.13
C ASN A 302 2.36 -8.81 -22.53
N ILE A 303 2.61 -7.92 -23.51
CA ILE A 303 1.63 -6.91 -23.95
C ILE A 303 0.41 -7.53 -24.62
N GLU A 304 0.56 -8.65 -25.34
CA GLU A 304 -0.54 -9.37 -25.95
C GLU A 304 -1.44 -9.98 -24.87
N SER A 305 -0.85 -10.67 -23.88
CA SER A 305 -1.56 -11.20 -22.72
C SER A 305 -2.31 -10.09 -21.96
N LEU A 306 -1.69 -8.91 -21.76
CA LEU A 306 -2.33 -7.76 -21.14
C LEU A 306 -3.52 -7.26 -21.97
N SER A 307 -3.37 -7.16 -23.28
CA SER A 307 -4.43 -6.69 -24.19
C SER A 307 -5.64 -7.64 -24.17
N VAL A 308 -5.39 -8.94 -24.21
CA VAL A 308 -6.45 -9.97 -24.09
C VAL A 308 -7.13 -9.90 -22.72
N ALA A 309 -6.37 -9.80 -21.64
CA ALA A 309 -6.90 -9.70 -20.27
C ALA A 309 -7.78 -8.45 -20.06
N ILE A 310 -7.40 -7.31 -20.65
CA ILE A 310 -8.20 -6.07 -20.62
C ILE A 310 -9.52 -6.26 -21.34
N ALA A 311 -9.51 -6.85 -22.53
CA ALA A 311 -10.72 -7.11 -23.30
C ALA A 311 -11.67 -8.10 -22.57
N GLU A 312 -11.13 -9.17 -22.01
CA GLU A 312 -11.84 -10.15 -21.19
C GLU A 312 -12.46 -9.49 -19.96
N ALA A 313 -11.67 -8.75 -19.18
CA ALA A 313 -12.12 -8.08 -17.96
C ALA A 313 -13.26 -7.07 -18.28
N TYR A 314 -13.15 -6.34 -19.38
CA TYR A 314 -14.20 -5.40 -19.77
C TYR A 314 -15.51 -6.09 -20.12
N ASN A 315 -15.45 -7.21 -20.83
CA ASN A 315 -16.65 -7.98 -21.20
C ASN A 315 -17.36 -8.59 -19.98
N HIS A 316 -16.65 -8.82 -18.89
CA HIS A 316 -17.15 -9.40 -17.65
C HIS A 316 -17.09 -8.42 -16.45
N LYS A 317 -16.97 -7.11 -16.71
CA LYS A 317 -16.68 -6.11 -15.67
C LYS A 317 -17.70 -6.08 -14.53
N ASP A 318 -18.98 -6.26 -14.82
CA ASP A 318 -20.04 -6.19 -13.81
C ASP A 318 -19.96 -7.39 -12.83
N ASP A 319 -19.72 -8.59 -13.34
CA ASP A 319 -19.51 -9.79 -12.50
C ASP A 319 -18.22 -9.68 -11.67
N LEU A 320 -17.12 -9.27 -12.31
CA LEU A 320 -15.83 -9.06 -11.63
C LEU A 320 -15.93 -7.96 -10.56
N SER A 321 -16.65 -6.87 -10.83
CA SER A 321 -16.89 -5.78 -9.87
C SER A 321 -17.65 -6.27 -8.64
N CYS A 322 -18.66 -7.12 -8.83
CA CYS A 322 -19.39 -7.71 -7.71
C CYS A 322 -18.49 -8.64 -6.89
N LYS A 323 -17.78 -9.55 -7.53
CA LYS A 323 -16.91 -10.53 -6.86
C LYS A 323 -15.76 -9.88 -6.09
N ILE A 324 -15.06 -8.93 -6.70
CA ILE A 324 -13.92 -8.25 -6.04
C ILE A 324 -14.39 -7.42 -4.85
N TYR A 325 -15.57 -6.80 -4.93
CA TYR A 325 -16.15 -6.06 -3.82
C TYR A 325 -16.62 -6.97 -2.67
N GLU A 326 -17.21 -8.13 -2.96
CA GLU A 326 -17.54 -9.12 -1.93
C GLU A 326 -16.27 -9.63 -1.25
N HIS A 327 -15.23 -9.91 -2.02
CA HIS A 327 -13.93 -10.28 -1.46
C HIS A 327 -13.36 -9.17 -0.56
N TYR A 328 -13.41 -7.91 -1.00
CA TYR A 328 -12.99 -6.74 -0.22
C TYR A 328 -13.74 -6.65 1.12
N LYS A 329 -15.07 -6.73 1.11
CA LYS A 329 -15.88 -6.66 2.34
C LYS A 329 -15.52 -7.74 3.36
N ASN A 330 -15.20 -8.91 2.90
CA ASN A 330 -14.95 -10.08 3.74
C ASN A 330 -13.48 -10.21 4.20
N ASN A 331 -12.51 -9.48 3.56
CA ASN A 331 -11.09 -9.73 3.80
C ASN A 331 -10.23 -8.47 3.92
N LEU A 332 -10.62 -7.32 3.35
CA LEU A 332 -9.73 -6.20 3.10
C LEU A 332 -10.20 -4.86 3.72
N THR A 333 -11.16 -4.88 4.64
CA THR A 333 -11.62 -3.68 5.35
C THR A 333 -10.71 -3.32 6.51
N ALA A 334 -10.68 -2.04 6.92
CA ALA A 334 -9.94 -1.58 8.09
C ALA A 334 -10.43 -2.27 9.37
N ASN A 335 -11.74 -2.58 9.45
CA ASN A 335 -12.33 -3.30 10.58
C ASN A 335 -11.72 -4.70 10.75
N ILE A 336 -11.58 -5.48 9.64
CA ILE A 336 -10.99 -6.82 9.67
C ILE A 336 -9.52 -6.75 10.08
N MET A 337 -8.75 -5.83 9.49
CA MET A 337 -7.35 -5.60 9.85
C MET A 337 -7.24 -5.21 11.33
N GLY A 338 -8.00 -4.22 11.77
CA GLY A 338 -7.95 -3.68 13.11
C GLY A 338 -8.29 -4.72 14.19
N LYS A 339 -9.31 -5.56 13.97
CA LYS A 339 -9.67 -6.67 14.89
C LYS A 339 -8.49 -7.62 15.08
N ARG A 340 -7.82 -8.04 13.99
CA ARG A 340 -6.67 -8.94 14.07
C ARG A 340 -5.49 -8.32 14.83
N TYR A 341 -5.25 -7.01 14.66
CA TYR A 341 -4.22 -6.30 15.44
C TYR A 341 -4.60 -6.20 16.91
N LEU A 342 -5.84 -5.89 17.23
CA LEU A 342 -6.30 -5.78 18.62
C LEU A 342 -6.18 -7.12 19.34
N GLU A 343 -6.63 -8.22 18.74
CA GLU A 343 -6.47 -9.59 19.25
C GLU A 343 -4.98 -9.95 19.45
N LEU A 344 -4.11 -9.57 18.51
CA LEU A 344 -2.66 -9.78 18.64
C LEU A 344 -2.10 -9.00 19.84
N PHE A 345 -2.48 -7.73 19.99
CA PHE A 345 -2.00 -6.87 21.08
C PHE A 345 -2.43 -7.38 22.45
N GLU A 346 -3.69 -7.79 22.61
CA GLU A 346 -4.20 -8.40 23.82
C GLU A 346 -3.46 -9.70 24.18
N ASN A 347 -3.24 -10.55 23.17
CA ASN A 347 -2.50 -11.80 23.36
C ASN A 347 -1.02 -11.60 23.76
N ILE A 348 -0.40 -10.50 23.33
CA ILE A 348 1.00 -10.20 23.64
C ILE A 348 1.09 -9.49 25.01
N LYS A 349 0.17 -8.60 25.32
CA LYS A 349 0.11 -7.90 26.61
C LYS A 349 -0.06 -8.88 27.79
N ASN A 350 -0.87 -9.91 27.63
CA ASN A 350 -1.21 -10.88 28.68
C ASN A 350 -0.14 -11.97 28.89
N ARG A 351 0.97 -11.93 28.15
CA ARG A 351 2.14 -12.80 28.32
C ARG A 351 3.27 -12.09 29.07
#